data_030d17191dd8fd23bd8eb6198daf3054
#
_entry.id   030d17191dd8fd23bd8eb6198daf3054
#
_cell.length_a   1.000
_cell.length_b   1.000
_cell.length_c   1.000
_cell.angle_alpha   90.00
_cell.angle_beta   90.00
_cell.angle_gamma   90.00
#
_symmetry.space_group_name_H-M   'P 1'
#
loop_
_entity.id
_entity.type
_entity.pdbx_description
1 polymer ?
#
loop_
_entity_poly.entity_id
_entity_poly.type
_entity_poly.pdbx_seq_one_letter_code
_entity_poly.pdbx_strand_id
1 'polypeptide(L)'
;MAARTLVFAPHPDDEVLGCGGTIARKALAGTDVRVVIMTDGRTSHAHLIDPEQLVLIRRAEAGAAARELGLDPTTCTFLDFPDGELHRHRTPAIAAVSDLLGSFQPDEVYVPHRDDRQPDHVATYHIVQSALRRHAPAVRMFEYPVWLWHAWPWTRGTRPAGGMARSSHLLGTISAMWELAFRCRERSDVSDVLDRKLRALGAYHSQMERRGGDPRWPVLADVADGEFLRHFTGPEEYFRSSRGGLGRSATEGTGADR
;
A
#
# COMPACT_ATOMS: atom_id res chain seq x y z
N MET A 1 9.30 24.58 9.92
CA MET A 1 9.90 23.50 9.09
C MET A 1 8.81 22.95 8.19
N ALA A 2 9.12 22.51 6.96
CA ALA A 2 8.16 21.83 6.13
C ALA A 2 7.72 20.51 6.81
N ALA A 3 6.44 20.13 6.64
CA ALA A 3 5.96 18.85 7.15
C ALA A 3 6.67 17.70 6.41
N ARG A 4 6.87 16.56 7.09
CA ARG A 4 7.59 15.40 6.57
C ARG A 4 6.68 14.17 6.53
N THR A 5 6.63 13.52 5.41
CA THR A 5 5.75 12.36 5.19
C THR A 5 6.55 11.18 4.66
N LEU A 6 6.40 10.01 5.29
CA LEU A 6 6.87 8.72 4.75
C LEU A 6 5.69 7.90 4.25
N VAL A 7 5.84 7.35 3.05
CA VAL A 7 4.88 6.41 2.45
C VAL A 7 5.56 5.07 2.28
N PHE A 8 5.04 4.03 2.91
CA PHE A 8 5.54 2.67 2.78
C PHE A 8 4.65 1.87 1.83
N ALA A 9 5.22 1.42 0.73
CA ALA A 9 4.55 0.59 -0.26
C ALA A 9 5.16 -0.83 -0.24
N PRO A 10 4.35 -1.89 -0.14
CA PRO A 10 4.84 -3.26 -0.26
C PRO A 10 5.54 -3.51 -1.58
N HIS A 11 4.93 -3.10 -2.69
CA HIS A 11 5.43 -3.27 -4.06
C HIS A 11 5.46 -1.94 -4.79
N PRO A 12 6.28 -1.81 -5.86
CA PRO A 12 6.21 -0.65 -6.75
C PRO A 12 4.85 -0.59 -7.45
N ASP A 13 4.04 0.39 -7.20
CA ASP A 13 2.68 0.77 -7.65
C ASP A 13 1.70 1.01 -6.48
N ASP A 14 1.86 0.36 -5.33
CA ASP A 14 0.95 0.47 -4.20
C ASP A 14 0.87 1.90 -3.63
N GLU A 15 1.97 2.67 -3.68
CA GLU A 15 1.99 4.08 -3.24
C GLU A 15 1.11 4.95 -4.12
N VAL A 16 1.04 4.66 -5.43
CA VAL A 16 0.19 5.39 -6.36
C VAL A 16 -1.26 4.95 -6.23
N LEU A 17 -1.49 3.64 -6.17
CA LEU A 17 -2.82 3.08 -5.97
C LEU A 17 -3.46 3.66 -4.70
N GLY A 18 -2.80 3.50 -3.56
CA GLY A 18 -3.36 3.83 -2.26
C GLY A 18 -3.41 5.32 -1.92
N CYS A 19 -2.40 6.09 -2.33
CA CYS A 19 -2.25 7.49 -1.90
C CYS A 19 -1.54 8.41 -2.88
N GLY A 20 -1.54 8.10 -4.19
CA GLY A 20 -0.84 8.88 -5.21
C GLY A 20 -1.31 10.33 -5.30
N GLY A 21 -2.61 10.59 -5.22
CA GLY A 21 -3.14 11.95 -5.20
C GLY A 21 -2.75 12.71 -3.93
N THR A 22 -2.79 12.06 -2.77
CA THR A 22 -2.33 12.63 -1.51
C THR A 22 -0.84 12.97 -1.56
N ILE A 23 0.00 12.09 -2.13
CA ILE A 23 1.43 12.35 -2.37
C ILE A 23 1.59 13.60 -3.23
N ALA A 24 0.90 13.68 -4.39
CA ALA A 24 1.00 14.81 -5.30
C ALA A 24 0.58 16.14 -4.64
N ARG A 25 -0.52 16.15 -3.88
CA ARG A 25 -0.97 17.35 -3.15
C ARG A 25 0.03 17.80 -2.09
N LYS A 26 0.61 16.85 -1.35
CA LYS A 26 1.65 17.14 -0.35
C LYS A 26 2.91 17.70 -0.99
N ALA A 27 3.36 17.12 -2.11
CA ALA A 27 4.50 17.62 -2.89
C ALA A 27 4.26 19.06 -3.36
N LEU A 28 3.09 19.35 -3.93
CA LEU A 28 2.71 20.72 -4.34
C LEU A 28 2.63 21.70 -3.17
N ALA A 29 2.27 21.23 -1.98
CA ALA A 29 2.25 22.05 -0.76
C ALA A 29 3.65 22.22 -0.12
N GLY A 30 4.72 21.70 -0.74
CA GLY A 30 6.09 21.83 -0.22
C GLY A 30 6.41 20.89 0.95
N THR A 31 5.62 19.83 1.16
CA THR A 31 5.93 18.77 2.12
C THR A 31 7.11 17.94 1.62
N ASP A 32 8.08 17.62 2.48
CA ASP A 32 9.11 16.62 2.19
C ASP A 32 8.47 15.23 2.24
N VAL A 33 8.17 14.68 1.07
CA VAL A 33 7.56 13.35 0.92
C VAL A 33 8.60 12.37 0.42
N ARG A 34 8.72 11.23 1.11
CA ARG A 34 9.57 10.11 0.69
C ARG A 34 8.76 8.83 0.59
N VAL A 35 9.07 8.04 -0.41
CA VAL A 35 8.46 6.73 -0.66
C VAL A 35 9.45 5.63 -0.32
N VAL A 36 9.00 4.61 0.40
CA VAL A 36 9.80 3.43 0.75
C VAL A 36 9.11 2.21 0.17
N ILE A 37 9.73 1.60 -0.83
CA ILE A 37 9.28 0.35 -1.42
C ILE A 37 9.91 -0.79 -0.64
N MET A 38 9.09 -1.69 -0.09
CA MET A 38 9.54 -2.72 0.84
C MET A 38 10.17 -3.92 0.11
N THR A 39 9.54 -4.36 -0.98
CA THR A 39 9.99 -5.54 -1.72
C THR A 39 10.45 -5.19 -3.14
N ASP A 40 11.16 -6.11 -3.76
CA ASP A 40 11.69 -5.92 -5.10
C ASP A 40 10.67 -6.13 -6.24
N GLY A 41 9.47 -6.66 -5.94
CA GLY A 41 8.37 -6.83 -6.89
C GLY A 41 8.62 -7.85 -7.99
N ARG A 42 9.58 -8.77 -7.80
CA ARG A 42 10.06 -9.73 -8.82
C ARG A 42 9.08 -10.81 -9.23
N THR A 43 7.99 -11.05 -8.46
CA THR A 43 7.16 -12.24 -8.66
C THR A 43 5.99 -12.03 -9.60
N SER A 44 5.54 -10.79 -9.82
CA SER A 44 4.30 -10.50 -10.56
C SER A 44 4.25 -11.11 -11.98
N HIS A 45 5.39 -11.17 -12.68
CA HIS A 45 5.51 -11.69 -14.05
C HIS A 45 6.68 -12.67 -14.21
N ALA A 46 7.14 -13.29 -13.12
CA ALA A 46 8.32 -14.17 -13.11
C ALA A 46 8.19 -15.39 -14.06
N HIS A 47 6.98 -15.76 -14.47
CA HIS A 47 6.72 -16.82 -15.43
C HIS A 47 6.88 -16.39 -16.90
N LEU A 48 7.06 -15.08 -17.18
CA LEU A 48 7.14 -14.50 -18.53
C LEU A 48 8.43 -13.74 -18.79
N ILE A 49 9.12 -13.30 -17.75
CA ILE A 49 10.34 -12.51 -17.82
C ILE A 49 11.30 -12.90 -16.70
N ASP A 50 12.59 -12.74 -16.95
CA ASP A 50 13.60 -12.90 -15.90
C ASP A 50 13.31 -11.99 -14.70
N PRO A 51 13.27 -12.54 -13.46
CA PRO A 51 12.93 -11.79 -12.27
C PRO A 51 13.84 -10.58 -12.00
N GLU A 52 15.17 -10.71 -12.27
CA GLU A 52 16.10 -9.59 -12.07
C GLU A 52 15.84 -8.47 -13.09
N GLN A 53 15.48 -8.82 -14.32
CA GLN A 53 15.07 -7.84 -15.32
C GLN A 53 13.78 -7.14 -14.91
N LEU A 54 12.81 -7.88 -14.34
CA LEU A 54 11.57 -7.30 -13.84
C LEU A 54 11.82 -6.29 -12.71
N VAL A 55 12.70 -6.61 -11.76
CA VAL A 55 13.11 -5.69 -10.69
C VAL A 55 13.62 -4.36 -11.25
N LEU A 56 14.50 -4.41 -12.26
CA LEU A 56 15.04 -3.19 -12.89
C LEU A 56 13.94 -2.37 -13.58
N ILE A 57 13.01 -3.04 -14.27
CA ILE A 57 11.87 -2.38 -14.91
C ILE A 57 11.01 -1.67 -13.87
N ARG A 58 10.54 -2.39 -12.84
CA ARG A 58 9.65 -1.84 -11.82
C ARG A 58 10.29 -0.71 -11.02
N ARG A 59 11.58 -0.78 -10.78
CA ARG A 59 12.35 0.30 -10.15
C ARG A 59 12.39 1.56 -11.03
N ALA A 60 12.61 1.40 -12.33
CA ALA A 60 12.58 2.53 -13.28
C ALA A 60 11.18 3.15 -13.38
N GLU A 61 10.14 2.31 -13.39
CA GLU A 61 8.73 2.73 -13.40
C GLU A 61 8.37 3.51 -12.13
N ALA A 62 8.79 3.05 -10.95
CA ALA A 62 8.59 3.78 -9.70
C ALA A 62 9.27 5.16 -9.71
N GLY A 63 10.47 5.27 -10.28
CA GLY A 63 11.13 6.56 -10.47
C GLY A 63 10.39 7.47 -11.45
N ALA A 64 9.78 6.92 -12.49
CA ALA A 64 8.94 7.69 -13.43
C ALA A 64 7.64 8.14 -12.76
N ALA A 65 6.96 7.26 -12.02
CA ALA A 65 5.77 7.57 -11.25
C ALA A 65 6.02 8.69 -10.22
N ALA A 66 7.15 8.64 -9.51
CA ALA A 66 7.55 9.69 -8.57
C ALA A 66 7.63 11.07 -9.23
N ARG A 67 8.21 11.16 -10.45
CA ARG A 67 8.26 12.45 -11.20
C ARG A 67 6.87 12.96 -11.53
N GLU A 68 5.95 12.10 -11.96
CA GLU A 68 4.57 12.49 -12.26
C GLU A 68 3.85 13.02 -11.01
N LEU A 69 4.14 12.45 -9.84
CA LEU A 69 3.62 12.94 -8.55
C LEU A 69 4.29 14.23 -8.07
N GLY A 70 5.34 14.70 -8.76
CA GLY A 70 6.08 15.91 -8.39
C GLY A 70 7.20 15.67 -7.38
N LEU A 71 7.65 14.43 -7.23
CA LEU A 71 8.77 14.06 -6.37
C LEU A 71 10.07 13.93 -7.18
N ASP A 72 11.21 14.18 -6.53
CA ASP A 72 12.49 13.72 -7.05
C ASP A 72 12.57 12.19 -6.90
N PRO A 73 12.91 11.42 -7.95
CA PRO A 73 13.07 9.97 -7.86
C PRO A 73 14.04 9.50 -6.79
N THR A 74 15.02 10.32 -6.39
CA THR A 74 15.96 10.02 -5.31
C THR A 74 15.30 9.97 -3.93
N THR A 75 14.07 10.45 -3.80
CA THR A 75 13.27 10.31 -2.58
C THR A 75 12.62 8.94 -2.43
N CYS A 76 12.72 8.08 -3.46
CA CYS A 76 12.28 6.70 -3.42
C CYS A 76 13.41 5.80 -2.88
N THR A 77 13.17 5.16 -1.75
CA THR A 77 14.07 4.17 -1.15
C THR A 77 13.55 2.77 -1.42
N PHE A 78 14.40 1.87 -1.90
CA PHE A 78 14.07 0.46 -2.12
C PHE A 78 14.78 -0.38 -1.06
N LEU A 79 14.02 -1.16 -0.27
CA LEU A 79 14.58 -2.03 0.77
C LEU A 79 14.93 -3.42 0.23
N ASP A 80 14.45 -3.76 -0.96
CA ASP A 80 14.80 -4.97 -1.73
C ASP A 80 14.58 -6.29 -0.98
N PHE A 81 13.59 -6.35 -0.09
CA PHE A 81 13.20 -7.62 0.48
C PHE A 81 12.54 -8.50 -0.60
N PRO A 82 12.70 -9.84 -0.53
CA PRO A 82 12.09 -10.72 -1.52
C PRO A 82 10.57 -10.58 -1.55
N ASP A 83 10.00 -10.34 -2.73
CA ASP A 83 8.57 -10.24 -2.99
C ASP A 83 7.86 -11.57 -2.67
N GLY A 84 6.75 -11.50 -1.94
CA GLY A 84 5.99 -12.64 -1.42
C GLY A 84 6.52 -13.18 -0.10
N GLU A 85 7.70 -12.75 0.37
CA GLU A 85 8.38 -13.31 1.54
C GLU A 85 8.66 -12.29 2.66
N LEU A 86 8.16 -11.07 2.58
CA LEU A 86 8.46 -10.02 3.55
C LEU A 86 8.15 -10.44 4.99
N HIS A 87 7.12 -11.26 5.20
CA HIS A 87 6.76 -11.80 6.50
C HIS A 87 7.87 -12.65 7.16
N ARG A 88 8.78 -13.25 6.36
CA ARG A 88 9.94 -14.02 6.83
C ARG A 88 11.12 -13.13 7.24
N HIS A 89 11.12 -11.87 6.76
CA HIS A 89 12.19 -10.90 6.97
C HIS A 89 11.84 -9.80 7.98
N ARG A 90 10.88 -10.07 8.91
CA ARG A 90 10.37 -9.04 9.83
C ARG A 90 11.43 -8.34 10.65
N THR A 91 12.38 -9.07 11.22
CA THR A 91 13.41 -8.49 12.09
C THR A 91 14.31 -7.50 11.35
N PRO A 92 14.97 -7.87 10.24
CA PRO A 92 15.78 -6.92 9.48
C PRO A 92 14.93 -5.78 8.88
N ALA A 93 13.69 -6.04 8.48
CA ALA A 93 12.80 -5.00 7.96
C ALA A 93 12.40 -3.97 9.03
N ILE A 94 12.12 -4.42 10.27
CA ILE A 94 11.86 -3.51 11.40
C ILE A 94 13.09 -2.65 11.68
N ALA A 95 14.30 -3.20 11.61
CA ALA A 95 15.53 -2.44 11.83
C ALA A 95 15.69 -1.36 10.75
N ALA A 96 15.59 -1.73 9.46
CA ALA A 96 15.69 -0.78 8.35
C ALA A 96 14.64 0.34 8.42
N VAL A 97 13.39 0.00 8.74
CA VAL A 97 12.31 1.00 8.94
C VAL A 97 12.59 1.89 10.14
N SER A 98 13.12 1.33 11.24
CA SER A 98 13.49 2.13 12.44
C SER A 98 14.58 3.15 12.13
N ASP A 99 15.59 2.78 11.34
CA ASP A 99 16.66 3.68 10.92
C ASP A 99 16.11 4.82 10.04
N LEU A 100 15.19 4.50 9.12
CA LEU A 100 14.50 5.51 8.30
C LEU A 100 13.65 6.46 9.16
N LEU A 101 12.89 5.95 10.11
CA LEU A 101 12.08 6.77 11.02
C LEU A 101 12.98 7.68 11.89
N GLY A 102 14.11 7.15 12.39
CA GLY A 102 15.06 7.90 13.21
C GLY A 102 15.75 9.02 12.45
N SER A 103 16.17 8.76 11.23
CA SER A 103 16.89 9.72 10.38
C SER A 103 15.96 10.77 9.75
N PHE A 104 14.79 10.37 9.30
CA PHE A 104 13.84 11.26 8.62
C PHE A 104 12.91 12.00 9.58
N GLN A 105 12.52 11.39 10.69
CA GLN A 105 11.61 11.93 11.71
C GLN A 105 10.29 12.45 11.08
N PRO A 106 9.45 11.59 10.49
CA PRO A 106 8.23 12.00 9.82
C PRO A 106 7.18 12.53 10.82
N ASP A 107 6.33 13.45 10.35
CA ASP A 107 5.12 13.88 11.07
C ASP A 107 3.95 12.94 10.79
N GLU A 108 3.96 12.34 9.58
CA GLU A 108 2.93 11.43 9.09
C GLU A 108 3.54 10.23 8.36
N VAL A 109 2.90 9.08 8.52
CA VAL A 109 3.28 7.83 7.85
C VAL A 109 2.05 7.23 7.20
N TYR A 110 2.19 6.82 5.94
CA TYR A 110 1.18 6.09 5.18
C TYR A 110 1.63 4.65 4.99
N VAL A 111 0.73 3.70 5.22
CA VAL A 111 1.00 2.25 5.14
C VAL A 111 -0.20 1.53 4.53
N PRO A 112 -0.05 0.32 3.99
CA PRO A 112 -1.19 -0.51 3.61
C PRO A 112 -2.12 -0.76 4.79
N HIS A 113 -3.40 -0.98 4.50
CA HIS A 113 -4.38 -1.30 5.53
C HIS A 113 -4.02 -2.62 6.26
N ARG A 114 -4.19 -2.66 7.58
CA ARG A 114 -3.84 -3.81 8.44
C ARG A 114 -4.52 -5.12 8.06
N ASP A 115 -5.72 -5.05 7.48
CA ASP A 115 -6.52 -6.18 7.05
C ASP A 115 -6.49 -6.33 5.52
N ASP A 116 -5.52 -5.72 4.84
CA ASP A 116 -5.30 -5.92 3.43
C ASP A 116 -4.92 -7.39 3.16
N ARG A 117 -5.40 -7.97 2.07
CA ARG A 117 -5.39 -9.44 1.91
C ARG A 117 -4.08 -10.00 1.36
N GLN A 118 -3.21 -9.13 0.89
CA GLN A 118 -1.90 -9.50 0.38
C GLN A 118 -0.92 -9.71 1.57
N PRO A 119 -0.19 -10.82 1.64
CA PRO A 119 0.71 -11.11 2.75
C PRO A 119 1.76 -10.02 3.01
N ASP A 120 2.38 -9.46 1.96
CA ASP A 120 3.38 -8.41 2.11
C ASP A 120 2.78 -7.08 2.55
N HIS A 121 1.51 -6.79 2.21
CA HIS A 121 0.78 -5.63 2.72
C HIS A 121 0.58 -5.71 4.23
N VAL A 122 0.08 -6.84 4.70
CA VAL A 122 -0.10 -7.10 6.13
C VAL A 122 1.24 -7.09 6.87
N ALA A 123 2.29 -7.68 6.26
CA ALA A 123 3.64 -7.65 6.82
C ALA A 123 4.19 -6.22 6.92
N THR A 124 4.04 -5.40 5.86
CA THR A 124 4.45 -3.99 5.85
C THR A 124 3.78 -3.21 6.97
N TYR A 125 2.44 -3.35 7.11
CA TYR A 125 1.73 -2.72 8.22
C TYR A 125 2.34 -3.07 9.58
N HIS A 126 2.52 -4.36 9.87
CA HIS A 126 3.04 -4.80 11.17
C HIS A 126 4.49 -4.41 11.41
N ILE A 127 5.33 -4.40 10.39
CA ILE A 127 6.72 -3.97 10.46
C ILE A 127 6.78 -2.49 10.83
N VAL A 128 6.08 -1.63 10.06
CA VAL A 128 6.07 -0.19 10.28
C VAL A 128 5.44 0.15 11.64
N GLN A 129 4.32 -0.48 12.01
CA GLN A 129 3.71 -0.27 13.32
C GLN A 129 4.67 -0.66 14.46
N SER A 130 5.42 -1.75 14.31
CA SER A 130 6.39 -2.19 15.33
C SER A 130 7.53 -1.19 15.48
N ALA A 131 8.03 -0.64 14.39
CA ALA A 131 9.07 0.39 14.39
C ALA A 131 8.55 1.71 15.00
N LEU A 132 7.34 2.16 14.62
CA LEU A 132 6.71 3.38 15.16
C LEU A 132 6.51 3.31 16.67
N ARG A 133 6.04 2.18 17.20
CA ARG A 133 5.85 2.01 18.65
C ARG A 133 7.14 2.21 19.45
N ARG A 134 8.29 1.85 18.86
CA ARG A 134 9.60 1.96 19.52
C ARG A 134 10.22 3.35 19.39
N HIS A 135 10.06 3.99 18.24
CA HIS A 135 10.86 5.15 17.88
C HIS A 135 10.04 6.44 17.70
N ALA A 136 8.75 6.34 17.34
CA ALA A 136 7.94 7.49 17.00
C ALA A 136 6.44 7.29 17.34
N PRO A 137 6.07 7.02 18.60
CA PRO A 137 4.70 6.66 18.98
C PRO A 137 3.67 7.77 18.76
N ALA A 138 4.09 9.02 18.64
CA ALA A 138 3.22 10.18 18.43
C ALA A 138 2.91 10.45 16.96
N VAL A 139 3.63 9.82 16.02
CA VAL A 139 3.45 10.01 14.58
C VAL A 139 2.04 9.58 14.17
N ARG A 140 1.41 10.39 13.32
CA ARG A 140 0.11 10.03 12.72
C ARG A 140 0.33 8.98 11.65
N MET A 141 -0.41 7.88 11.76
CA MET A 141 -0.36 6.78 10.80
C MET A 141 -1.68 6.69 10.06
N PHE A 142 -1.61 6.65 8.73
CA PHE A 142 -2.72 6.51 7.81
C PHE A 142 -2.59 5.18 7.07
N GLU A 143 -3.63 4.36 7.18
CA GLU A 143 -3.70 3.06 6.53
C GLU A 143 -4.52 3.20 5.24
N TYR A 144 -3.92 2.92 4.10
CA TYR A 144 -4.58 2.97 2.80
C TYR A 144 -4.98 1.56 2.31
N PRO A 145 -6.23 1.34 1.89
CA PRO A 145 -6.67 0.05 1.37
C PRO A 145 -6.25 -0.11 -0.09
N VAL A 146 -5.67 -1.29 -0.43
CA VAL A 146 -5.44 -1.72 -1.82
C VAL A 146 -6.25 -2.99 -2.10
N TRP A 147 -5.77 -4.15 -1.65
CA TRP A 147 -6.45 -5.43 -1.90
C TRP A 147 -7.70 -5.65 -1.06
N LEU A 148 -7.95 -4.79 -0.08
CA LEU A 148 -9.22 -4.78 0.64
C LEU A 148 -10.39 -4.46 -0.29
N TRP A 149 -10.20 -3.63 -1.33
CA TRP A 149 -11.19 -3.34 -2.35
C TRP A 149 -11.59 -4.54 -3.20
N HIS A 150 -10.71 -5.52 -3.38
CA HIS A 150 -11.03 -6.77 -4.05
C HIS A 150 -12.14 -7.57 -3.35
N ALA A 151 -12.31 -7.38 -2.05
CA ALA A 151 -13.39 -7.97 -1.26
C ALA A 151 -14.67 -7.14 -1.24
N TRP A 152 -14.71 -6.00 -1.92
CA TRP A 152 -15.91 -5.17 -2.00
C TRP A 152 -17.04 -5.93 -2.71
N PRO A 153 -18.29 -5.93 -2.19
CA PRO A 153 -19.35 -6.83 -2.66
C PRO A 153 -19.76 -6.60 -4.12
N TRP A 154 -19.47 -5.44 -4.65
CA TRP A 154 -19.76 -5.06 -6.05
C TRP A 154 -18.59 -5.35 -6.98
N THR A 155 -17.40 -5.74 -6.46
CA THR A 155 -16.26 -6.14 -7.30
C THR A 155 -16.51 -7.55 -7.85
N ARG A 156 -16.83 -7.65 -9.14
CA ARG A 156 -17.15 -8.92 -9.81
C ARG A 156 -15.90 -9.81 -9.90
N GLY A 157 -16.09 -11.13 -9.93
CA GLY A 157 -15.05 -12.10 -10.23
C GLY A 157 -14.54 -12.95 -9.06
N THR A 158 -14.90 -12.67 -7.80
CA THR A 158 -14.37 -13.34 -6.61
C THR A 158 -15.25 -14.47 -6.06
N ARG A 159 -16.21 -15.00 -6.81
CA ARG A 159 -17.08 -16.07 -6.31
C ARG A 159 -16.37 -17.42 -6.34
N PRO A 160 -16.00 -18.00 -5.18
CA PRO A 160 -15.40 -19.33 -5.16
C PRO A 160 -16.43 -20.39 -5.53
N ALA A 161 -15.97 -21.38 -6.31
CA ALA A 161 -16.74 -22.56 -6.62
C ALA A 161 -16.71 -23.52 -5.42
N GLY A 162 -17.75 -23.54 -4.58
CA GLY A 162 -17.90 -24.49 -3.48
C GLY A 162 -18.57 -23.94 -2.21
N GLY A 163 -19.31 -24.79 -1.48
CA GLY A 163 -20.18 -24.38 -0.37
C GLY A 163 -19.46 -23.86 0.88
N MET A 164 -18.36 -24.47 1.32
CA MET A 164 -17.57 -23.99 2.50
C MET A 164 -16.74 -22.74 2.17
N ALA A 165 -16.27 -22.60 0.93
CA ALA A 165 -15.59 -21.40 0.46
C ALA A 165 -16.54 -20.19 0.37
N ARG A 166 -17.85 -20.41 0.25
CA ARG A 166 -18.85 -19.32 0.20
C ARG A 166 -19.07 -18.64 1.56
N SER A 167 -19.08 -19.40 2.67
CA SER A 167 -19.29 -18.82 4.01
C SER A 167 -18.08 -18.00 4.49
N SER A 168 -16.88 -18.49 4.28
CA SER A 168 -15.65 -17.76 4.61
C SER A 168 -15.48 -16.51 3.73
N HIS A 169 -15.88 -16.60 2.46
CA HIS A 169 -15.88 -15.45 1.55
C HIS A 169 -16.90 -14.40 1.97
N LEU A 170 -18.11 -14.80 2.36
CA LEU A 170 -19.17 -13.87 2.82
C LEU A 170 -18.74 -13.12 4.09
N LEU A 171 -18.17 -13.83 5.08
CA LEU A 171 -17.65 -13.19 6.30
C LEU A 171 -16.52 -12.22 5.98
N GLY A 172 -15.61 -12.58 5.08
CA GLY A 172 -14.53 -11.70 4.63
C GLY A 172 -15.04 -10.47 3.88
N THR A 173 -16.10 -10.61 3.08
CA THR A 173 -16.75 -9.49 2.38
C THR A 173 -17.42 -8.53 3.38
N ILE A 174 -18.16 -9.06 4.35
CA ILE A 174 -18.80 -8.24 5.40
C ILE A 174 -17.74 -7.49 6.23
N SER A 175 -16.65 -8.15 6.58
CA SER A 175 -15.53 -7.52 7.31
C SER A 175 -14.91 -6.39 6.50
N ALA A 176 -14.61 -6.59 5.20
CA ALA A 176 -14.06 -5.56 4.34
C ALA A 176 -15.02 -4.37 4.17
N MET A 177 -16.31 -4.63 3.99
CA MET A 177 -17.35 -3.58 3.94
C MET A 177 -17.34 -2.74 5.22
N TRP A 178 -17.30 -3.40 6.38
CA TRP A 178 -17.29 -2.71 7.67
C TRP A 178 -16.04 -1.83 7.81
N GLU A 179 -14.86 -2.35 7.49
CA GLU A 179 -13.62 -1.58 7.57
C GLU A 179 -13.64 -0.38 6.61
N LEU A 180 -14.01 -0.58 5.35
CA LEU A 180 -14.06 0.48 4.36
C LEU A 180 -15.13 1.54 4.69
N ALA A 181 -16.35 1.11 5.07
CA ALA A 181 -17.47 2.03 5.31
C ALA A 181 -17.37 2.76 6.66
N PHE A 182 -16.85 2.10 7.70
CA PHE A 182 -16.91 2.62 9.06
C PHE A 182 -15.56 2.95 9.70
N ARG A 183 -14.45 2.47 9.14
CA ARG A 183 -13.11 2.67 9.68
C ARG A 183 -12.21 3.54 8.80
N CYS A 184 -12.32 3.44 7.49
CA CYS A 184 -11.63 4.33 6.54
C CYS A 184 -12.40 5.65 6.41
N ARG A 185 -12.42 6.46 7.48
CA ARG A 185 -13.22 7.68 7.58
C ARG A 185 -12.49 8.94 7.11
N GLU A 186 -11.19 8.91 7.07
CA GLU A 186 -10.39 10.01 6.54
C GLU A 186 -10.47 9.95 5.01
N ARG A 187 -10.85 11.07 4.43
CA ARG A 187 -10.94 11.20 2.97
C ARG A 187 -10.03 12.33 2.51
N SER A 188 -9.34 12.10 1.44
CA SER A 188 -8.60 13.14 0.71
C SER A 188 -9.28 13.32 -0.65
N ASP A 189 -9.86 14.50 -0.87
CA ASP A 189 -10.29 14.90 -2.21
C ASP A 189 -9.02 15.25 -3.00
N VAL A 190 -8.77 14.53 -4.08
CA VAL A 190 -7.59 14.66 -4.93
C VAL A 190 -7.97 15.05 -6.35
N SER A 191 -9.17 15.60 -6.55
CA SER A 191 -9.70 16.01 -7.85
C SER A 191 -8.79 17.00 -8.57
N ASP A 192 -8.13 17.89 -7.84
CA ASP A 192 -7.20 18.89 -8.35
C ASP A 192 -5.86 18.33 -8.87
N VAL A 193 -5.53 17.11 -8.48
CA VAL A 193 -4.28 16.42 -8.84
C VAL A 193 -4.53 15.04 -9.45
N LEU A 194 -5.78 14.70 -9.75
CA LEU A 194 -6.15 13.39 -10.27
C LEU A 194 -5.37 13.03 -11.54
N ASP A 195 -5.19 13.99 -12.43
CA ASP A 195 -4.40 13.79 -13.66
C ASP A 195 -2.95 13.38 -13.37
N ARG A 196 -2.33 13.92 -12.32
CA ARG A 196 -0.99 13.52 -11.90
C ARG A 196 -0.98 12.09 -11.40
N LYS A 197 -1.96 11.72 -10.55
CA LYS A 197 -2.13 10.35 -10.07
C LYS A 197 -2.29 9.35 -11.22
N LEU A 198 -3.15 9.68 -12.20
CA LEU A 198 -3.41 8.79 -13.33
C LEU A 198 -2.17 8.63 -14.23
N ARG A 199 -1.41 9.71 -14.47
CA ARG A 199 -0.14 9.61 -15.21
C ARG A 199 0.91 8.80 -14.42
N ALA A 200 1.00 9.00 -13.11
CA ALA A 200 1.90 8.21 -12.27
C ALA A 200 1.55 6.72 -12.30
N LEU A 201 0.26 6.39 -12.24
CA LEU A 201 -0.20 5.00 -12.37
C LEU A 201 0.13 4.44 -13.76
N GLY A 202 -0.08 5.25 -14.83
CA GLY A 202 0.28 4.89 -16.20
C GLY A 202 1.79 4.68 -16.41
N ALA A 203 2.65 5.25 -15.56
CA ALA A 203 4.09 5.03 -15.63
C ALA A 203 4.51 3.60 -15.23
N TYR A 204 3.64 2.87 -14.55
CA TYR A 204 3.83 1.45 -14.24
C TYR A 204 3.41 0.57 -15.42
N HIS A 205 4.06 0.74 -16.58
CA HIS A 205 3.73 0.01 -17.82
C HIS A 205 3.66 -1.51 -17.61
N SER A 206 4.56 -2.08 -16.82
CA SER A 206 4.57 -3.52 -16.55
C SER A 206 3.30 -4.01 -15.83
N GLN A 207 2.60 -3.14 -15.12
CA GLN A 207 1.38 -3.44 -14.37
C GLN A 207 0.11 -2.95 -15.08
N MET A 208 0.23 -1.96 -15.95
CA MET A 208 -0.91 -1.31 -16.60
C MET A 208 -1.11 -1.77 -18.05
N GLU A 209 -0.06 -2.27 -18.71
CA GLU A 209 -0.08 -2.57 -20.14
C GLU A 209 0.45 -3.99 -20.41
N ARG A 210 -0.14 -4.65 -21.40
CA ARG A 210 0.36 -5.96 -21.86
C ARG A 210 1.65 -5.76 -22.67
N ARG A 211 2.75 -6.25 -22.14
CA ARG A 211 4.05 -6.14 -22.81
C ARG A 211 4.04 -6.82 -24.16
N GLY A 212 4.31 -6.07 -25.23
CA GLY A 212 4.26 -6.56 -26.60
C GLY A 212 2.89 -7.08 -27.05
N GLY A 213 1.81 -6.73 -26.33
CA GLY A 213 0.46 -7.22 -26.63
C GLY A 213 0.22 -8.69 -26.23
N ASP A 214 1.14 -9.31 -25.48
CA ASP A 214 1.01 -10.72 -25.04
C ASP A 214 -0.19 -10.88 -24.09
N PRO A 215 -1.24 -11.67 -24.46
CA PRO A 215 -2.42 -11.86 -23.60
C PRO A 215 -2.11 -12.60 -22.29
N ARG A 216 -0.96 -13.28 -22.20
CA ARG A 216 -0.52 -13.97 -20.97
C ARG A 216 0.08 -13.01 -19.96
N TRP A 217 0.42 -11.77 -20.37
CA TRP A 217 0.95 -10.75 -19.47
C TRP A 217 -0.21 -10.15 -18.67
N PRO A 218 -0.37 -10.48 -17.36
CA PRO A 218 -1.48 -9.98 -16.54
C PRO A 218 -1.28 -8.49 -16.26
N VAL A 219 -2.39 -7.76 -16.19
CA VAL A 219 -2.39 -6.33 -15.84
C VAL A 219 -3.43 -6.04 -14.76
N LEU A 220 -3.29 -4.92 -14.06
CA LEU A 220 -4.25 -4.54 -13.01
C LEU A 220 -5.69 -4.43 -13.52
N ALA A 221 -5.88 -4.10 -14.80
CA ALA A 221 -7.20 -4.06 -15.42
C ALA A 221 -7.85 -5.45 -15.58
N ASP A 222 -7.09 -6.55 -15.46
CA ASP A 222 -7.65 -7.92 -15.50
C ASP A 222 -8.31 -8.29 -14.15
N VAL A 223 -7.93 -7.61 -13.08
CA VAL A 223 -8.47 -7.90 -11.76
C VAL A 223 -9.94 -7.46 -11.71
N ALA A 224 -10.83 -8.44 -11.53
CA ALA A 224 -12.28 -8.23 -11.46
C ALA A 224 -12.84 -7.43 -12.65
N ASP A 225 -12.39 -7.74 -13.87
CA ASP A 225 -12.82 -7.07 -15.12
C ASP A 225 -12.66 -5.55 -15.07
N GLY A 226 -11.59 -5.05 -14.43
CA GLY A 226 -11.26 -3.64 -14.27
C GLY A 226 -12.01 -2.93 -13.13
N GLU A 227 -12.94 -3.59 -12.44
CA GLU A 227 -13.65 -2.97 -11.31
C GLU A 227 -12.70 -2.67 -10.15
N PHE A 228 -11.69 -3.52 -9.92
CA PHE A 228 -10.66 -3.26 -8.91
C PHE A 228 -9.93 -1.93 -9.16
N LEU A 229 -9.48 -1.72 -10.39
CA LEU A 229 -8.73 -0.52 -10.77
C LEU A 229 -9.56 0.77 -10.64
N ARG A 230 -10.88 0.71 -10.82
CA ARG A 230 -11.79 1.87 -10.68
C ARG A 230 -11.77 2.49 -9.29
N HIS A 231 -11.48 1.72 -8.24
CA HIS A 231 -11.38 2.24 -6.88
C HIS A 231 -10.22 3.24 -6.70
N PHE A 232 -9.23 3.20 -7.59
CA PHE A 232 -8.03 4.04 -7.50
C PHE A 232 -8.00 5.19 -8.51
N THR A 233 -8.92 5.20 -9.47
CA THR A 233 -8.97 6.21 -10.54
C THR A 233 -9.99 7.31 -10.31
N GLY A 234 -10.64 7.30 -9.14
CA GLY A 234 -11.57 8.34 -8.71
C GLY A 234 -10.89 9.51 -7.99
N PRO A 235 -11.66 10.57 -7.72
CA PRO A 235 -11.18 11.80 -7.10
C PRO A 235 -10.99 11.71 -5.58
N GLU A 236 -11.31 10.60 -4.95
CA GLU A 236 -11.22 10.42 -3.51
C GLU A 236 -10.26 9.29 -3.14
N GLU A 237 -9.44 9.53 -2.12
CA GLU A 237 -8.62 8.53 -1.46
C GLU A 237 -9.10 8.34 -0.02
N TYR A 238 -9.04 7.12 0.46
CA TYR A 238 -9.61 6.73 1.74
C TYR A 238 -8.55 6.18 2.66
N PHE A 239 -8.61 6.61 3.93
CA PHE A 239 -7.64 6.22 4.94
C PHE A 239 -8.31 5.87 6.26
N ARG A 240 -7.71 4.95 6.98
CA ARG A 240 -7.95 4.76 8.40
C ARG A 240 -6.82 5.43 9.17
N SER A 241 -7.15 6.42 10.01
CA SER A 241 -6.13 7.10 10.82
C SER A 241 -5.96 6.47 12.21
N SER A 242 -4.73 6.48 12.69
CA SER A 242 -4.38 6.09 14.07
C SER A 242 -3.08 6.80 14.49
N ARG A 243 -2.74 6.73 15.78
CA ARG A 243 -1.41 7.12 16.24
C ARG A 243 -0.51 5.90 16.30
N GLY A 244 0.75 6.03 15.93
CA GLY A 244 1.71 4.91 15.82
C GLY A 244 1.87 4.07 17.10
N GLY A 245 1.62 4.65 18.28
CA GLY A 245 1.70 3.98 19.58
C GLY A 245 0.41 3.32 20.10
N LEU A 246 -0.76 3.62 19.52
CA LEU A 246 -2.05 3.15 20.03
C LEU A 246 -2.52 1.89 19.29
N GLY A 247 -1.90 0.75 19.58
CA GLY A 247 -2.58 -0.53 19.44
C GLY A 247 -3.44 -0.77 20.67
N ARG A 248 -4.66 -1.34 20.54
CA ARG A 248 -5.48 -1.75 21.67
C ARG A 248 -4.60 -2.52 22.67
N SER A 249 -4.48 -2.04 23.91
CA SER A 249 -4.07 -2.88 25.01
C SER A 249 -5.11 -4.00 25.08
N ALA A 250 -4.67 -5.24 24.95
CA ALA A 250 -5.45 -6.35 25.43
C ALA A 250 -5.78 -6.00 26.90
N THR A 251 -7.06 -5.89 27.22
CA THR A 251 -7.53 -5.84 28.59
C THR A 251 -7.05 -7.13 29.23
N GLU A 252 -5.95 -7.05 29.99
CA GLU A 252 -5.61 -8.06 30.96
C GLU A 252 -6.78 -8.12 31.92
N GLY A 253 -7.56 -9.20 31.78
CA GLY A 253 -8.52 -9.59 32.78
C GLY A 253 -7.74 -9.98 34.05
N THR A 254 -7.60 -9.04 34.97
CA THR A 254 -7.25 -9.35 36.33
C THR A 254 -8.40 -10.18 36.92
N GLY A 255 -8.26 -11.50 36.84
CA GLY A 255 -8.97 -12.40 37.69
C GLY A 255 -8.40 -12.26 39.09
N ALA A 256 -9.06 -11.46 39.93
CA ALA A 256 -8.78 -11.43 41.34
C ALA A 256 -9.41 -12.64 41.99
N ASP A 257 -8.60 -13.38 42.74
CA ASP A 257 -8.93 -14.32 43.79
C ASP A 257 -10.14 -13.91 44.67
N ARG A 258 -11.08 -14.82 44.83
CA ARG A 258 -11.57 -15.27 46.14
C ARG A 258 -12.35 -16.56 46.00
#